data_f49985c4daf003f14113ab80530415a8
#
_entry.id   f49985c4daf003f14113ab80530415a8
#
_cell.length_a   1.000
_cell.length_b   1.000
_cell.length_c   1.000
_cell.angle_alpha   90.00
_cell.angle_beta   90.00
_cell.angle_gamma   90.00
#
_symmetry.space_group_name_H-M   'P 1'
#
loop_
_entity.id
_entity.type
_entity.pdbx_description
1 polymer ?
#
loop_
_entity_poly.entity_id
_entity_poly.type
_entity_poly.pdbx_seq_one_letter_code
_entity_poly.pdbx_strand_id
1 'polypeptide(L)' 'MKYHVTLQSGRDFILNSGYDVYEAAYDAYDEACLHDDYLVDVVPIYDE' A
#
# COMPACT_ATOMS: atom_id res chain seq x y z
N MET A 1 5.80 -3.00 -10.21
CA MET A 1 5.97 -3.85 -9.02
C MET A 1 4.72 -3.78 -8.17
N LYS A 2 4.34 -4.88 -7.57
CA LYS A 2 3.15 -4.95 -6.72
C LYS A 2 3.54 -4.90 -5.25
N TYR A 3 2.66 -4.31 -4.46
CA TYR A 3 2.85 -4.20 -3.03
C TYR A 3 1.57 -4.65 -2.33
N HIS A 4 1.73 -5.36 -1.22
CA HIS A 4 0.63 -5.69 -0.35
C HIS A 4 0.54 -4.63 0.74
N VAL A 5 -0.59 -3.95 0.78
CA VAL A 5 -0.83 -2.84 1.71
C VAL A 5 -1.82 -3.29 2.77
N THR A 6 -1.48 -3.04 4.02
CA THR A 6 -2.33 -3.36 5.17
C THR A 6 -2.70 -2.07 5.89
N LEU A 7 -3.98 -1.93 6.22
CA LEU A 7 -4.51 -0.76 6.92
C LEU A 7 -4.90 -1.13 8.35
N GLN A 8 -4.99 -0.13 9.19
CA GLN A 8 -5.24 -0.33 10.61
C GLN A 8 -6.59 -0.99 10.90
N SER A 9 -7.58 -0.72 10.06
CA SER A 9 -8.91 -1.31 10.22
C SER A 9 -8.96 -2.81 9.93
N GLY A 10 -7.89 -3.37 9.40
CA GLY A 10 -7.84 -4.76 8.95
C GLY A 10 -8.04 -4.91 7.45
N ARG A 11 -8.32 -3.84 6.74
CA ARG A 11 -8.42 -3.86 5.28
C ARG A 11 -7.05 -4.04 4.67
N ASP A 12 -7.01 -4.71 3.55
CA ASP A 12 -5.78 -4.87 2.78
C ASP A 12 -6.08 -4.83 1.28
N PHE A 13 -5.09 -4.47 0.51
CA PHE A 13 -5.24 -4.44 -0.94
C PHE A 13 -3.87 -4.54 -1.61
N ILE A 14 -3.91 -4.82 -2.91
CA ILE A 14 -2.70 -4.87 -3.73
C ILE A 14 -2.58 -3.56 -4.50
N LEU A 15 -1.43 -2.92 -4.36
CA LEU A 15 -1.12 -1.69 -5.05
C LEU A 15 -0.08 -1.98 -6.12
N ASN A 16 -0.35 -1.55 -7.34
CA ASN A 16 0.61 -1.70 -8.42
C ASN A 16 1.28 -0.34 -8.65
N SER A 17 2.58 -0.29 -8.40
CA SER A 17 3.37 0.92 -8.57
C SER A 17 4.58 0.60 -9.45
N GLY A 18 4.90 1.50 -10.36
CA GLY A 18 6.09 1.35 -11.21
C GLY A 18 7.35 1.90 -10.58
N TYR A 19 7.25 2.44 -9.40
CA TYR A 19 8.36 3.11 -8.72
C TYR A 19 8.83 2.32 -7.52
N ASP A 20 9.60 2.96 -6.65
CA ASP A 20 10.14 2.32 -5.48
C ASP A 20 9.10 2.27 -4.34
N VAL A 21 9.51 1.69 -3.21
CA VAL A 21 8.61 1.52 -2.06
C VAL A 21 8.15 2.85 -1.48
N TYR A 22 8.94 3.91 -1.63
CA TYR A 22 8.55 5.22 -1.10
C TYR A 22 7.36 5.79 -1.87
N GLU A 23 7.39 5.67 -3.18
CA GLU A 23 6.26 6.10 -4.00
C GLU A 23 5.02 5.26 -3.72
N ALA A 24 5.20 3.95 -3.57
CA ALA A 24 4.11 3.06 -3.22
C ALA A 24 3.51 3.42 -1.86
N ALA A 25 4.35 3.78 -0.90
CA ALA A 25 3.89 4.20 0.42
C ALA A 25 3.06 5.48 0.36
N TYR A 26 3.47 6.45 -0.45
CA TYR A 26 2.67 7.66 -0.64
C TYR A 26 1.31 7.36 -1.23
N ASP A 27 1.27 6.53 -2.27
CA ASP A 27 0.01 6.16 -2.91
C ASP A 27 -0.89 5.40 -1.93
N ALA A 28 -0.31 4.50 -1.15
CA ALA A 28 -1.05 3.74 -0.15
C ALA A 28 -1.59 4.65 0.94
N TYR A 29 -0.81 5.62 1.36
CA TYR A 29 -1.23 6.59 2.36
C TYR A 29 -2.43 7.41 1.86
N ASP A 30 -2.39 7.85 0.61
CA ASP A 30 -3.50 8.58 0.01
C ASP A 30 -4.77 7.73 0.00
N GLU A 31 -4.66 6.46 -0.38
CA GLU A 31 -5.79 5.55 -0.36
C GLU A 31 -6.37 5.38 1.05
N ALA A 32 -5.49 5.22 2.04
CA ALA A 32 -5.93 5.09 3.43
C ALA A 32 -6.71 6.33 3.86
N CYS A 33 -6.20 7.52 3.53
CA CYS A 33 -6.86 8.77 3.88
C CYS A 33 -8.24 8.89 3.24
N LEU A 34 -8.38 8.42 2.00
CA LEU A 34 -9.68 8.46 1.30
C LEU A 34 -10.74 7.62 2.02
N HIS A 35 -10.32 6.59 2.74
CA HIS A 35 -11.21 5.69 3.46
C HIS A 35 -11.23 5.97 4.97
N ASP A 36 -10.66 7.11 5.39
CA ASP A 36 -10.59 7.49 6.80
C ASP A 36 -9.90 6.40 7.63
N ASP A 37 -8.81 5.89 7.10
CA ASP A 37 -8.07 4.78 7.69
C ASP A 37 -6.59 5.16 7.81
N TYR A 38 -5.78 4.27 8.39
CA TYR A 38 -4.36 4.51 8.57
C TYR A 38 -3.54 3.42 7.91
N LEU A 39 -2.40 3.82 7.33
CA LEU A 39 -1.46 2.90 6.73
C LEU A 39 -0.67 2.20 7.83
N VAL A 40 -0.64 0.87 7.79
CA VAL A 40 0.12 0.06 8.74
C VAL A 40 1.39 -0.47 8.09
N ASP A 41 1.27 -1.03 6.89
CA ASP A 41 2.41 -1.70 6.27
C ASP A 41 2.28 -1.72 4.76
N VAL A 42 3.43 -1.66 4.08
CA VAL A 42 3.53 -1.78 2.63
C VAL A 42 4.67 -2.75 2.34
N VAL A 43 4.34 -3.93 1.82
CA VAL A 43 5.31 -5.00 1.60
C VAL A 43 5.39 -5.31 0.12
N PRO A 44 6.58 -5.26 -0.48
CA PRO A 44 6.71 -5.62 -1.89
C PRO A 44 6.42 -7.11 -2.10
N ILE A 45 5.73 -7.38 -3.19
CA ILE A 45 5.44 -8.75 -3.60
C ILE A 45 6.40 -9.10 -4.73
N TYR A 46 7.27 -10.05 -4.47
CA TYR A 46 8.21 -10.50 -5.48
C TYR A 46 7.57 -11.61 -6.28
N ASP A 47 7.42 -11.34 -7.56
CA ASP A 47 6.76 -12.24 -8.48
C ASP A 47 7.83 -12.81 -9.41
N GLU A 48 7.92 -14.10 -9.50
CA GLU A 48 8.90 -14.75 -10.37
C GLU A 48 8.38 -14.99 -11.77
#